data_760d4a460dcaba1faeaee25bf3692324
#
_entry.id   760d4a460dcaba1faeaee25bf3692324
#
_cell.length_a   1.000
_cell.length_b   1.000
_cell.length_c   1.000
_cell.angle_alpha   90.00
_cell.angle_beta   90.00
_cell.angle_gamma   90.00
#
_symmetry.space_group_name_H-M   'P 1'
#
loop_
_entity.id
_entity.type
_entity.pdbx_description
1 polymer ?
#
loop_
_entity_poly.entity_id
_entity_poly.type
_entity_poly.pdbx_seq_one_letter_code
_entity_poly.pdbx_strand_id
1 'polypeptide(L)' 'MSNNIHFSCICGIDIAKKVMQVFKVTSDGVVTNTSVSRKDFLEHFRNIPPALIGMEACATSQHWGRELQGLGHTVKLLS' A
#
# COMPACT_ATOMS: atom_id res chain seq x y z
N MET A 1 3.28 -23.11 16.06
CA MET A 1 3.76 -21.82 16.15
C MET A 1 3.19 -20.94 15.06
N SER A 2 2.72 -19.93 15.38
CA SER A 2 2.12 -19.10 14.39
C SER A 2 3.07 -17.98 13.99
N ASN A 3 3.05 -17.66 12.75
CA ASN A 3 3.74 -16.49 12.26
C ASN A 3 2.78 -15.34 12.41
N ASN A 4 2.74 -14.79 13.59
CA ASN A 4 1.81 -13.71 13.86
C ASN A 4 2.32 -12.43 13.22
N ILE A 5 2.21 -12.38 11.91
CA ILE A 5 2.49 -11.14 11.21
C ILE A 5 1.22 -10.31 11.30
N HIS A 6 1.31 -9.22 12.03
CA HIS A 6 0.18 -8.33 12.22
C HIS A 6 0.39 -7.09 11.37
N PHE A 7 -0.54 -6.86 10.47
CA PHE A 7 -0.55 -5.61 9.71
C PHE A 7 -1.55 -4.66 10.33
N SER A 8 -1.20 -3.39 10.37
CA SER A 8 -2.12 -2.36 10.86
C SER A 8 -3.34 -2.23 9.96
N CYS A 9 -3.14 -2.52 8.67
CA CYS A 9 -4.21 -2.43 7.69
C CYS A 9 -3.81 -3.17 6.43
N ILE A 10 -4.77 -3.38 5.57
CA ILE A 10 -4.57 -3.95 4.23
C ILE A 10 -4.95 -2.88 3.24
N CYS A 11 -4.08 -2.62 2.28
CA CYS A 11 -4.29 -1.57 1.29
C CYS A 11 -4.28 -2.14 -0.12
N GLY A 12 -5.18 -1.65 -0.96
CA GLY A 12 -5.13 -1.90 -2.40
C GLY A 12 -4.82 -0.58 -3.09
N ILE A 13 -3.88 -0.60 -4.04
CA ILE A 13 -3.45 0.60 -4.74
C ILE A 13 -3.80 0.49 -6.21
N ASP A 14 -4.50 1.50 -6.71
CA ASP A 14 -4.73 1.68 -8.13
C ASP A 14 -3.81 2.79 -8.61
N ILE A 15 -2.81 2.41 -9.42
CA ILE A 15 -1.76 3.34 -9.86
C ILE A 15 -2.24 4.06 -11.11
N ALA A 16 -2.26 5.38 -11.06
CA ALA A 16 -2.59 6.21 -12.22
C ALA A 16 -1.46 7.22 -12.45
N LYS A 17 -1.57 7.98 -13.52
CA LYS A 17 -0.49 8.89 -13.93
C LYS A 17 -0.20 9.95 -12.89
N LYS A 18 -1.22 10.56 -12.32
CA LYS A 18 -1.04 11.69 -11.41
C LYS A 18 -1.48 11.40 -10.00
N VAL A 19 -2.44 10.50 -9.84
CA VAL A 19 -3.08 10.24 -8.56
C VAL A 19 -3.14 8.74 -8.36
N MET A 20 -2.80 8.31 -7.15
CA MET A 20 -2.97 6.93 -6.73
C MET A 20 -4.23 6.82 -5.92
N GLN A 21 -5.04 5.79 -6.16
CA GLN A 21 -6.21 5.53 -5.35
C GLN A 21 -5.83 4.51 -4.30
N VAL A 22 -6.03 4.85 -3.03
CA VAL A 22 -5.66 3.98 -1.91
C VAL A 22 -6.93 3.50 -1.22
N PHE A 23 -7.19 2.21 -1.33
CA PHE A 23 -8.28 1.54 -0.60
C PHE A 23 -7.66 0.89 0.62
N LYS A 24 -8.13 1.25 1.79
CA LYS A 24 -7.55 0.75 3.04
C LYS A 24 -8.61 0.15 3.92
N VAL A 25 -8.31 -1.03 4.47
CA VAL A 25 -9.16 -1.70 5.45
C VAL A 25 -8.34 -1.87 6.72
N THR A 26 -8.83 -1.29 7.82
CA THR A 26 -8.15 -1.41 9.11
C THR A 26 -8.58 -2.70 9.82
N SER A 27 -7.87 -3.05 10.89
CA SER A 27 -8.14 -4.28 11.62
C SER A 27 -9.53 -4.28 12.26
N ASP A 28 -10.10 -3.13 12.52
CA ASP A 28 -11.46 -3.02 13.08
C ASP A 28 -12.53 -2.86 12.01
N GLY A 29 -12.16 -3.06 10.74
CA GLY A 29 -13.12 -3.11 9.65
C GLY A 29 -13.47 -1.79 9.01
N VAL A 30 -12.78 -0.71 9.38
CA VAL A 30 -13.04 0.59 8.76
C VAL A 30 -12.42 0.59 7.36
N VAL A 31 -13.23 0.97 6.38
CA VAL A 31 -12.81 1.02 4.98
C VAL A 31 -12.73 2.47 4.55
N THR A 32 -11.60 2.85 3.96
CA THR A 32 -11.44 4.20 3.41
C THR A 32 -10.96 4.10 1.97
N ASN A 33 -11.22 5.15 1.22
CA ASN A 33 -10.81 5.28 -0.16
C ASN A 33 -10.27 6.70 -0.34
N THR A 34 -8.97 6.82 -0.54
CA THR A 34 -8.29 8.12 -0.54
C THR A 34 -7.52 8.29 -1.82
N SER A 35 -7.63 9.47 -2.42
CA SER A 35 -6.80 9.84 -3.55
C SER A 35 -5.53 10.49 -3.02
N VAL A 36 -4.38 9.96 -3.43
CA VAL A 36 -3.09 10.49 -3.01
C VAL A 36 -2.30 10.86 -4.24
N SER A 37 -1.76 12.07 -4.27
CA SER A 37 -0.95 12.48 -5.41
C SER A 37 0.29 11.59 -5.51
N ARG A 38 0.76 11.41 -6.73
CA ARG A 38 1.98 10.64 -6.99
C ARG A 38 3.15 11.20 -6.18
N LYS A 39 3.21 12.51 -6.08
CA LYS A 39 4.23 13.22 -5.33
C LYS A 39 4.20 12.88 -3.84
N ASP A 40 3.03 12.71 -3.26
CA ASP A 40 2.85 12.49 -1.82
C ASP A 40 2.69 11.03 -1.45
N PHE A 41 2.77 10.12 -2.42
CA PHE A 41 2.42 8.72 -2.22
C PHE A 41 3.29 8.04 -1.15
N LEU A 42 4.61 8.17 -1.26
CA LEU A 42 5.50 7.53 -0.30
C LEU A 42 5.41 8.15 1.07
N GLU A 43 5.22 9.47 1.13
CA GLU A 43 5.06 10.15 2.41
C GLU A 43 3.80 9.68 3.13
N HIS A 44 2.73 9.44 2.38
CA HIS A 44 1.49 8.91 2.93
C HIS A 44 1.75 7.57 3.65
N PHE A 45 2.52 6.68 3.03
CA PHE A 45 2.79 5.37 3.62
C PHE A 45 3.92 5.38 4.65
N ARG A 46 4.77 6.39 4.63
CA ARG A 46 5.82 6.51 5.65
C ARG A 46 5.21 6.75 7.03
N ASN A 47 4.04 7.37 7.08
CA ASN A 47 3.41 7.77 8.34
C ASN A 47 2.44 6.74 8.89
N ILE A 48 2.35 5.55 8.29
CA ILE A 48 1.48 4.49 8.82
C ILE A 48 2.32 3.29 9.21
N PRO A 49 1.88 2.53 10.22
CA PRO A 49 2.58 1.30 10.63
C PRO A 49 2.61 0.28 9.49
N PRO A 50 3.46 -0.73 9.59
CA PRO A 50 3.57 -1.74 8.54
C PRO A 50 2.23 -2.29 8.09
N ALA A 51 2.00 -2.29 6.79
CA ALA A 51 0.74 -2.70 6.17
C ALA A 51 1.01 -3.74 5.10
N LEU A 52 -0.02 -4.49 4.77
CA LEU A 52 0.00 -5.37 3.60
C LEU A 52 -0.59 -4.59 2.43
N ILE A 53 0.18 -4.42 1.37
CA ILE A 53 -0.20 -3.59 0.24
C ILE A 53 -0.26 -4.44 -1.02
N GLY A 54 -1.41 -4.42 -1.70
CA GLY A 54 -1.59 -5.09 -2.98
C GLY A 54 -1.64 -4.08 -4.10
N MET A 55 -0.94 -4.36 -5.19
CA MET A 55 -0.97 -3.54 -6.39
C MET A 55 -1.04 -4.42 -7.61
N GLU A 56 -1.74 -3.95 -8.64
CA GLU A 56 -1.73 -4.66 -9.92
C GLU A 56 -0.35 -4.54 -10.55
N ALA A 57 0.17 -5.64 -11.06
CA ALA A 57 1.47 -5.67 -11.70
C ALA A 57 1.43 -4.87 -12.99
N CYS A 58 2.24 -3.83 -13.08
CA CYS A 58 2.34 -2.98 -14.27
C CYS A 58 3.75 -2.39 -14.33
N ALA A 59 4.01 -1.59 -15.34
CA ALA A 59 5.35 -1.08 -15.60
C ALA A 59 5.98 -0.36 -14.40
N THR A 60 5.17 0.37 -13.63
CA THR A 60 5.70 1.17 -12.53
C THR A 60 5.52 0.51 -11.16
N SER A 61 4.77 -0.59 -11.06
CA SER A 61 4.47 -1.20 -9.77
C SER A 61 5.71 -1.76 -9.09
N GLN A 62 6.69 -2.23 -9.86
CA GLN A 62 7.93 -2.74 -9.29
C GLN A 62 8.70 -1.66 -8.56
N HIS A 63 8.78 -0.48 -9.15
CA HIS A 63 9.41 0.66 -8.51
C HIS A 63 8.71 1.02 -7.21
N TRP A 64 7.39 1.21 -7.26
CA TRP A 64 6.63 1.57 -6.07
C TRP A 64 6.68 0.48 -5.02
N GLY A 65 6.65 -0.78 -5.45
CA GLY A 65 6.76 -1.91 -4.52
C GLY A 65 8.05 -1.89 -3.74
N ARG A 66 9.17 -1.64 -4.41
CA ARG A 66 10.47 -1.57 -3.73
C ARG A 66 10.52 -0.41 -2.75
N GLU A 67 9.98 0.75 -3.15
CA GLU A 67 9.98 1.92 -2.27
C GLU A 67 9.12 1.67 -1.02
N LEU A 68 7.95 1.05 -1.21
CA LEU A 68 7.08 0.72 -0.08
C LEU A 68 7.70 -0.32 0.85
N GLN A 69 8.40 -1.30 0.28
CA GLN A 69 9.12 -2.28 1.09
C GLN A 69 10.22 -1.61 1.92
N GLY A 70 10.88 -0.62 1.34
CA GLY A 70 11.89 0.15 2.06
C GLY A 70 11.33 0.91 3.24
N LEU A 71 10.03 1.20 3.25
CA LEU A 71 9.36 1.86 4.35
C LEU A 71 8.84 0.86 5.40
N GLY A 72 9.06 -0.43 5.19
CA GLY A 72 8.65 -1.46 6.15
C GLY A 72 7.35 -2.17 5.83
N HIS A 73 6.75 -1.90 4.67
CA HIS A 73 5.50 -2.54 4.27
C HIS A 73 5.76 -3.84 3.54
N THR A 74 4.78 -4.73 3.55
CA THR A 74 4.80 -5.96 2.75
C THR A 74 3.97 -5.72 1.50
N VAL A 75 4.58 -5.98 0.33
CA VAL A 75 3.94 -5.68 -0.94
C VAL A 75 3.69 -6.96 -1.73
N LYS A 76 2.48 -7.07 -2.29
CA LYS A 76 2.10 -8.15 -3.20
C LYS A 76 1.72 -7.54 -4.54
N LEU A 77 2.36 -7.99 -5.59
CA LEU A 77 1.99 -7.58 -6.95
C LEU A 77 1.03 -8.62 -7.51
N LEU A 78 -0.10 -8.15 -8.01
CA LEU A 78 -1.17 -9.00 -8.52
C LEU A 78 -1.19 -8.93 -10.04
N SER A 79 -1.30 -10.07 -10.68
CA SER A 79 -1.38 -10.13 -12.14
C SER A 79 -2.82 -10.25 -12.63
#